data_1cccb6622f6cb61cc9ef822e4da80991
#
_entry.id   1cccb6622f6cb61cc9ef822e4da80991
#
_cell.length_a   1.000
_cell.length_b   1.000
_cell.length_c   1.000
_cell.angle_alpha   90.00
_cell.angle_beta   90.00
_cell.angle_gamma   90.00
#
_symmetry.space_group_name_H-M   'P 1'
#
loop_
_entity.id
_entity.type
_entity.pdbx_description
1 polymer ?
#
loop_
_entity_poly.entity_id
_entity_poly.type
_entity_poly.pdbx_seq_one_letter_code
_entity_poly.pdbx_strand_id
1 'polypeptide(L)'
;VHREEAYVSTSQLRRFTMPDSAPIMRRVMGFLSDQARALMQAGVARERICIDPGAGFGKTANEDIIIQRETAKMASLGYPLLCAVSRKRFVGTVSGVADAAERDAATFGVCLGAIQAGANIVRVHDVAGFAQFLNGYWAVAKPQPRRAFVALGSNLGRRLDNIRAAKDLI
;
A
#
# COMPACT_ATOMS: atom_id res chain seq x y z
N VAL A 1 -1.92 -0.99 -30.25
CA VAL A 1 -0.50 -0.89 -29.86
C VAL A 1 -0.46 -1.04 -28.35
N HIS A 2 -0.27 -2.28 -27.86
CA HIS A 2 -0.05 -2.52 -26.45
C HIS A 2 1.34 -2.01 -26.09
N ARG A 3 1.42 -0.90 -25.35
CA ARG A 3 2.61 -0.59 -24.57
C ARG A 3 2.64 -1.60 -23.42
N GLU A 4 3.56 -2.53 -23.45
CA GLU A 4 3.99 -3.24 -22.27
C GLU A 4 4.55 -2.17 -21.30
N GLU A 5 3.79 -1.78 -20.30
CA GLU A 5 4.30 -1.00 -19.20
C GLU A 5 5.29 -1.91 -18.47
N ALA A 6 6.58 -1.62 -18.65
CA ALA A 6 7.63 -2.34 -17.99
C ALA A 6 7.43 -2.24 -16.48
N TYR A 7 6.99 -3.33 -15.86
CA TYR A 7 6.92 -3.47 -14.42
C TYR A 7 8.34 -3.54 -13.87
N VAL A 8 8.88 -2.40 -13.49
CA VAL A 8 10.20 -2.35 -12.85
C VAL A 8 10.03 -2.86 -11.43
N SER A 9 10.49 -4.07 -11.18
CA SER A 9 10.53 -4.65 -9.84
C SER A 9 11.37 -3.77 -8.92
N THR A 10 10.90 -3.55 -7.68
CA THR A 10 11.63 -2.79 -6.66
C THR A 10 13.02 -3.35 -6.35
N SER A 11 13.31 -4.62 -6.69
CA SER A 11 14.63 -5.21 -6.61
C SER A 11 15.61 -4.68 -7.68
N GLN A 12 15.10 -4.17 -8.80
CA GLN A 12 15.91 -3.56 -9.86
C GLN A 12 16.21 -2.08 -9.63
N LEU A 13 15.47 -1.42 -8.75
CA LEU A 13 15.64 -0.01 -8.36
C LEU A 13 16.67 0.17 -7.22
N ARG A 14 17.57 -0.76 -6.99
CA ARG A 14 18.58 -0.72 -5.93
C ARG A 14 19.67 0.34 -6.15
N ARG A 15 19.31 1.57 -6.43
CA ARG A 15 20.23 2.71 -6.31
C ARG A 15 19.86 3.55 -5.09
N PHE A 16 19.83 2.89 -3.93
CA PHE A 16 19.84 3.61 -2.66
C PHE A 16 21.24 4.18 -2.43
N THR A 17 21.33 5.48 -2.31
CA THR A 17 22.55 6.18 -1.89
C THR A 17 22.80 6.06 -0.38
N MET A 18 21.84 5.50 0.38
CA MET A 18 21.93 5.36 1.84
C MET A 18 22.41 3.97 2.24
N PRO A 19 23.32 3.87 3.25
CA PRO A 19 23.76 2.58 3.75
C PRO A 19 22.63 1.80 4.39
N ASP A 20 22.71 0.46 4.35
CA ASP A 20 21.70 -0.44 4.95
C ASP A 20 21.57 -0.26 6.47
N SER A 21 22.59 0.26 7.13
CA SER A 21 22.58 0.62 8.55
C SER A 21 21.75 1.86 8.89
N ALA A 22 21.32 2.64 7.90
CA ALA A 22 20.47 3.81 8.16
C ALA A 22 19.09 3.36 8.69
N PRO A 23 18.46 4.15 9.61
CA PRO A 23 17.12 3.86 10.09
C PRO A 23 16.13 3.69 8.94
N ILE A 24 15.27 2.68 9.04
CA ILE A 24 14.37 2.27 7.94
C ILE A 24 13.55 3.45 7.38
N MET A 25 13.03 4.33 8.23
CA MET A 25 12.24 5.46 7.75
C MET A 25 13.06 6.45 6.91
N ARG A 26 14.33 6.69 7.27
CA ARG A 26 15.21 7.55 6.46
C ARG A 26 15.46 6.93 5.09
N ARG A 27 15.68 5.62 5.03
CA ARG A 27 15.87 4.87 3.78
C ARG A 27 14.64 4.93 2.90
N VAL A 28 13.45 4.64 3.47
CA VAL A 28 12.18 4.64 2.74
C VAL A 28 11.82 6.04 2.25
N MET A 29 11.88 7.04 3.12
CA MET A 29 11.56 8.44 2.75
C MET A 29 12.49 8.97 1.66
N GLY A 30 13.80 8.72 1.80
CA GLY A 30 14.79 9.10 0.79
C GLY A 30 14.49 8.44 -0.56
N PHE A 31 14.29 7.12 -0.56
CA PHE A 31 13.96 6.39 -1.78
C PHE A 31 12.70 6.91 -2.46
N LEU A 32 11.60 7.04 -1.73
CA LEU A 32 10.33 7.50 -2.30
C LEU A 32 10.45 8.92 -2.89
N SER A 33 11.16 9.81 -2.19
CA SER A 33 11.40 11.18 -2.66
C SER A 33 12.26 11.21 -3.93
N ASP A 34 13.33 10.41 -3.98
CA ASP A 34 14.24 10.38 -5.12
C ASP A 34 13.59 9.75 -6.34
N GLN A 35 12.82 8.67 -6.16
CA GLN A 35 12.08 8.04 -7.26
C GLN A 35 10.97 8.94 -7.81
N ALA A 36 10.21 9.60 -6.93
CA ALA A 36 9.20 10.56 -7.38
C ALA A 36 9.82 11.72 -8.16
N ARG A 37 10.97 12.24 -7.69
CA ARG A 37 11.72 13.29 -8.41
C ARG A 37 12.21 12.82 -9.77
N ALA A 38 12.78 11.60 -9.84
CA ALA A 38 13.26 11.02 -11.10
C ALA A 38 12.12 10.83 -12.11
N LEU A 39 10.94 10.38 -11.67
CA LEU A 39 9.76 10.24 -12.52
C LEU A 39 9.30 11.60 -13.06
N MET A 40 9.27 12.63 -12.22
CA MET A 40 8.91 14.00 -12.68
C MET A 40 9.94 14.54 -13.67
N GLN A 41 11.22 14.31 -13.45
CA GLN A 41 12.28 14.68 -14.41
C GLN A 41 12.15 13.95 -15.75
N ALA A 42 11.62 12.71 -15.72
CA ALA A 42 11.30 11.94 -16.92
C ALA A 42 9.97 12.35 -17.59
N GLY A 43 9.29 13.42 -17.10
CA GLY A 43 8.07 13.96 -17.69
C GLY A 43 6.77 13.35 -17.15
N VAL A 44 6.82 12.54 -16.09
CA VAL A 44 5.58 12.06 -15.43
C VAL A 44 5.00 13.18 -14.59
N ALA A 45 3.73 13.53 -14.84
CA ALA A 45 3.03 14.52 -14.04
C ALA A 45 2.89 14.04 -12.58
N ARG A 46 3.05 14.95 -11.62
CA ARG A 46 3.01 14.67 -10.19
C ARG A 46 1.72 13.93 -9.77
N GLU A 47 0.61 14.29 -10.36
CA GLU A 47 -0.73 13.75 -10.08
C GLU A 47 -0.89 12.28 -10.52
N ARG A 48 0.04 11.80 -11.34
CA ARG A 48 0.10 10.42 -11.83
C ARG A 48 1.05 9.53 -11.01
N ILE A 49 1.66 10.06 -9.96
CA ILE A 49 2.59 9.35 -9.10
C ILE A 49 1.86 8.92 -7.83
N CYS A 50 1.88 7.61 -7.56
CA CYS A 50 1.49 7.01 -6.29
C CYS A 50 2.72 6.38 -5.64
N ILE A 51 2.90 6.54 -4.34
CA ILE A 51 4.03 5.99 -3.61
C ILE A 51 3.61 4.77 -2.78
N ASP A 52 4.48 3.74 -2.77
CA ASP A 52 4.33 2.52 -1.96
C ASP A 52 5.64 2.27 -1.20
N PRO A 53 5.62 2.17 0.14
CA PRO A 53 6.83 1.93 0.93
C PRO A 53 7.40 0.52 0.78
N GLY A 54 6.72 -0.38 0.06
CA GLY A 54 7.21 -1.72 -0.22
C GLY A 54 7.31 -2.60 1.03
N ALA A 55 6.29 -2.62 1.89
CA ALA A 55 6.24 -3.50 3.04
C ALA A 55 6.46 -4.97 2.62
N GLY A 56 7.26 -5.73 3.38
CA GLY A 56 7.59 -7.12 3.08
C GLY A 56 8.66 -7.34 2.01
N PHE A 57 9.20 -6.30 1.39
CA PHE A 57 10.28 -6.41 0.39
C PHE A 57 11.63 -6.05 1.01
N GLY A 58 12.44 -7.08 1.33
CA GLY A 58 13.77 -6.91 1.90
C GLY A 58 13.80 -6.21 3.26
N LYS A 59 12.72 -6.33 4.03
CA LYS A 59 12.53 -5.72 5.35
C LYS A 59 12.26 -6.78 6.40
N THR A 60 12.68 -6.52 7.62
CA THR A 60 12.29 -7.31 8.80
C THR A 60 10.84 -6.99 9.21
N ALA A 61 10.23 -7.86 10.01
CA ALA A 61 8.89 -7.60 10.55
C ALA A 61 8.84 -6.30 11.38
N ASN A 62 9.88 -6.01 12.16
CA ASN A 62 9.98 -4.79 12.95
C ASN A 62 10.07 -3.54 12.05
N GLU A 63 10.83 -3.59 10.97
CA GLU A 63 10.92 -2.48 10.00
C GLU A 63 9.57 -2.25 9.32
N ASP A 64 8.86 -3.32 8.93
CA ASP A 64 7.51 -3.20 8.38
C ASP A 64 6.53 -2.58 9.38
N ILE A 65 6.59 -2.94 10.66
CA ILE A 65 5.76 -2.34 11.72
C ILE A 65 6.08 -0.85 11.88
N ILE A 66 7.37 -0.48 11.89
CA ILE A 66 7.79 0.93 11.99
C ILE A 66 7.25 1.72 10.80
N ILE A 67 7.34 1.20 9.59
CA ILE A 67 6.82 1.84 8.38
C ILE A 67 5.31 2.09 8.50
N GLN A 68 4.54 1.11 8.98
CA GLN A 68 3.10 1.30 9.14
C GLN A 68 2.76 2.32 10.24
N ARG A 69 3.47 2.32 11.36
CA ARG A 69 3.30 3.33 12.42
C ARG A 69 3.59 4.76 11.95
N GLU A 70 4.56 4.90 11.07
CA GLU A 70 5.04 6.18 10.55
C GLU A 70 4.37 6.58 9.21
N THR A 71 3.23 5.99 8.89
CA THR A 71 2.47 6.27 7.65
C THR A 71 2.23 7.77 7.45
N ALA A 72 1.94 8.52 8.50
CA ALA A 72 1.72 9.97 8.43
C ALA A 72 2.95 10.73 7.90
N LYS A 73 4.17 10.28 8.21
CA LYS A 73 5.39 10.88 7.65
C LYS A 73 5.49 10.68 6.15
N MET A 74 5.12 9.50 5.65
CA MET A 74 5.10 9.24 4.21
C MET A 74 4.00 10.03 3.50
N ALA A 75 2.82 10.13 4.12
CA ALA A 75 1.71 10.95 3.61
C ALA A 75 2.11 12.44 3.48
N SER A 76 3.00 12.95 4.35
CA SER A 76 3.48 14.33 4.28
C SER A 76 4.34 14.64 3.05
N LEU A 77 4.78 13.63 2.27
CA LEU A 77 5.42 13.84 0.97
C LEU A 77 4.45 14.40 -0.08
N GLY A 78 3.13 14.35 0.19
CA GLY A 78 2.10 14.95 -0.64
C GLY A 78 1.82 14.19 -1.93
N TYR A 79 2.09 12.89 -1.96
CA TYR A 79 1.67 11.96 -3.02
C TYR A 79 0.58 11.04 -2.49
N PRO A 80 -0.34 10.53 -3.35
CA PRO A 80 -1.16 9.39 -2.98
C PRO A 80 -0.30 8.25 -2.43
N LEU A 81 -0.68 7.71 -1.27
CA LEU A 81 0.07 6.68 -0.57
C LEU A 81 -0.70 5.37 -0.56
N LEU A 82 -0.07 4.31 -1.09
CA LEU A 82 -0.60 2.95 -1.12
C LEU A 82 -0.18 2.17 0.11
N CYS A 83 -1.16 1.61 0.83
CA CYS A 83 -0.97 0.60 1.85
C CYS A 83 -1.23 -0.79 1.25
N ALA A 84 -0.19 -1.57 1.00
CA ALA A 84 -0.24 -2.89 0.37
C ALA A 84 0.29 -3.98 1.30
N VAL A 85 -0.36 -4.18 2.45
CA VAL A 85 0.11 -5.05 3.55
C VAL A 85 -0.62 -6.38 3.63
N SER A 86 -1.64 -6.60 2.82
CA SER A 86 -2.56 -7.72 2.93
C SER A 86 -1.84 -9.07 2.99
N ARG A 87 -2.15 -9.83 4.04
CA ARG A 87 -1.67 -11.19 4.33
C ARG A 87 -0.14 -11.31 4.44
N LYS A 88 0.59 -10.20 4.52
CA LYS A 88 2.05 -10.20 4.58
C LYS A 88 2.57 -10.84 5.87
N ARG A 89 3.84 -11.28 5.83
CA ARG A 89 4.47 -12.02 6.94
C ARG A 89 4.40 -11.26 8.27
N PHE A 90 4.68 -9.95 8.27
CA PHE A 90 4.65 -9.17 9.50
C PHE A 90 3.23 -9.11 10.12
N VAL A 91 2.17 -9.12 9.27
CA VAL A 91 0.78 -9.21 9.75
C VAL A 91 0.55 -10.52 10.50
N GLY A 92 1.07 -11.63 9.97
CA GLY A 92 1.07 -12.92 10.67
C GLY A 92 1.86 -12.88 11.98
N THR A 93 3.02 -12.21 11.99
CA THR A 93 3.83 -12.06 13.22
C THR A 93 3.08 -11.30 14.32
N VAL A 94 2.40 -10.20 14.00
CA VAL A 94 1.69 -9.40 15.02
C VAL A 94 0.36 -10.01 15.45
N SER A 95 -0.29 -10.78 14.58
CA SER A 95 -1.56 -11.44 14.88
C SER A 95 -1.43 -12.84 15.47
N GLY A 96 -0.25 -13.45 15.38
CA GLY A 96 -0.05 -14.86 15.74
C GLY A 96 -0.64 -15.85 14.72
N VAL A 97 -1.09 -15.40 13.54
CA VAL A 97 -1.74 -16.24 12.52
C VAL A 97 -0.72 -16.73 11.51
N ALA A 98 -0.50 -18.04 11.48
CA ALA A 98 0.49 -18.67 10.61
C ALA A 98 0.04 -18.72 9.15
N ASP A 99 -1.22 -19.11 8.89
CA ASP A 99 -1.77 -19.18 7.54
C ASP A 99 -2.03 -17.78 6.99
N ALA A 100 -1.49 -17.51 5.81
CA ALA A 100 -1.67 -16.22 5.15
C ALA A 100 -3.14 -15.95 4.79
N ALA A 101 -3.90 -16.97 4.42
CA ALA A 101 -5.29 -16.83 4.03
C ALA A 101 -6.20 -16.39 5.19
N GLU A 102 -5.80 -16.69 6.43
CA GLU A 102 -6.57 -16.35 7.63
C GLU A 102 -6.20 -15.00 8.25
N ARG A 103 -5.29 -14.23 7.63
CA ARG A 103 -4.80 -12.94 8.16
C ARG A 103 -5.68 -11.74 7.82
N ASP A 104 -6.86 -11.93 7.24
CA ASP A 104 -7.65 -10.80 6.73
C ASP A 104 -8.14 -9.88 7.83
N ALA A 105 -8.60 -10.39 8.97
CA ALA A 105 -9.00 -9.57 10.11
C ALA A 105 -7.86 -8.65 10.61
N ALA A 106 -6.64 -9.20 10.74
CA ALA A 106 -5.47 -8.42 11.13
C ALA A 106 -5.02 -7.45 10.01
N THR A 107 -5.13 -7.86 8.76
CA THR A 107 -4.90 -7.00 7.60
C THR A 107 -5.81 -5.77 7.65
N PHE A 108 -7.10 -5.96 7.92
CA PHE A 108 -8.09 -4.88 7.98
C PHE A 108 -7.73 -3.87 9.08
N GLY A 109 -7.32 -4.34 10.24
CA GLY A 109 -6.85 -3.48 11.33
C GLY A 109 -5.64 -2.64 10.95
N VAL A 110 -4.62 -3.24 10.31
CA VAL A 110 -3.43 -2.51 9.83
C VAL A 110 -3.79 -1.49 8.76
N CYS A 111 -4.65 -1.88 7.81
CA CYS A 111 -5.12 -0.99 6.75
C CYS A 111 -5.92 0.20 7.30
N LEU A 112 -6.79 -0.03 8.29
CA LEU A 112 -7.52 1.06 8.95
C LEU A 112 -6.56 2.05 9.62
N GLY A 113 -5.56 1.56 10.35
CA GLY A 113 -4.54 2.41 10.95
C GLY A 113 -3.79 3.25 9.92
N ALA A 114 -3.45 2.66 8.78
CA ALA A 114 -2.82 3.38 7.67
C ALA A 114 -3.75 4.44 7.04
N ILE A 115 -5.05 4.14 6.86
CA ILE A 115 -6.06 5.09 6.36
C ILE A 115 -6.16 6.29 7.31
N GLN A 116 -6.26 6.04 8.60
CA GLN A 116 -6.33 7.11 9.62
C GLN A 116 -5.08 7.98 9.61
N ALA A 117 -3.92 7.40 9.34
CA ALA A 117 -2.63 8.09 9.23
C ALA A 117 -2.38 8.74 7.86
N GLY A 118 -3.32 8.65 6.91
CA GLY A 118 -3.26 9.37 5.64
C GLY A 118 -2.98 8.54 4.39
N ALA A 119 -3.00 7.21 4.46
CA ALA A 119 -3.01 6.38 3.27
C ALA A 119 -4.29 6.62 2.45
N ASN A 120 -4.14 6.73 1.14
CA ASN A 120 -5.24 7.05 0.22
C ASN A 120 -5.73 5.82 -0.55
N ILE A 121 -4.87 4.82 -0.68
CA ILE A 121 -5.13 3.61 -1.46
C ILE A 121 -4.78 2.41 -0.59
N VAL A 122 -5.64 1.40 -0.64
CA VAL A 122 -5.42 0.13 0.07
C VAL A 122 -5.54 -1.02 -0.92
N ARG A 123 -4.59 -1.96 -0.88
CA ARG A 123 -4.63 -3.19 -1.67
C ARG A 123 -4.79 -4.39 -0.75
N VAL A 124 -5.93 -5.07 -0.85
CA VAL A 124 -6.28 -6.25 -0.06
C VAL A 124 -6.64 -7.44 -0.94
N HIS A 125 -6.53 -8.67 -0.41
CA HIS A 125 -6.98 -9.88 -1.12
C HIS A 125 -8.49 -10.05 -1.01
N ASP A 126 -9.05 -9.84 0.18
CA ASP A 126 -10.49 -9.88 0.41
C ASP A 126 -11.08 -8.46 0.35
N VAL A 127 -11.44 -8.05 -0.86
CA VAL A 127 -12.03 -6.72 -1.09
C VAL A 127 -13.43 -6.62 -0.50
N ALA A 128 -14.24 -7.68 -0.63
CA ALA A 128 -15.62 -7.68 -0.12
C ALA A 128 -15.66 -7.58 1.41
N GLY A 129 -14.87 -8.40 2.10
CA GLY A 129 -14.74 -8.35 3.56
C GLY A 129 -14.21 -7.01 4.05
N PHE A 130 -13.22 -6.43 3.35
CA PHE A 130 -12.69 -5.12 3.71
C PHE A 130 -13.71 -3.99 3.50
N ALA A 131 -14.47 -4.02 2.41
CA ALA A 131 -15.54 -3.05 2.17
C ALA A 131 -16.63 -3.14 3.26
N GLN A 132 -17.05 -4.35 3.62
CA GLN A 132 -18.00 -4.57 4.73
C GLN A 132 -17.44 -4.04 6.06
N PHE A 133 -16.18 -4.32 6.36
CA PHE A 133 -15.49 -3.80 7.55
C PHE A 133 -15.49 -2.27 7.59
N LEU A 134 -15.13 -1.61 6.46
CA LEU A 134 -15.12 -0.16 6.37
C LEU A 134 -16.50 0.45 6.50
N ASN A 135 -17.54 -0.15 5.90
CA ASN A 135 -18.92 0.31 6.03
C ASN A 135 -19.37 0.32 7.50
N GLY A 136 -19.05 -0.76 8.25
CA GLY A 136 -19.33 -0.81 9.69
C GLY A 136 -18.56 0.26 10.47
N TYR A 137 -17.27 0.42 10.17
CA TYR A 137 -16.45 1.45 10.81
C TYR A 137 -16.97 2.88 10.52
N TRP A 138 -17.23 3.20 9.25
CA TRP A 138 -17.69 4.53 8.86
C TRP A 138 -19.08 4.88 9.40
N ALA A 139 -19.95 3.91 9.62
CA ALA A 139 -21.27 4.13 10.20
C ALA A 139 -21.20 4.76 11.61
N VAL A 140 -20.16 4.47 12.37
CA VAL A 140 -20.02 4.90 13.77
C VAL A 140 -18.91 5.92 14.02
N ALA A 141 -17.90 5.97 13.17
CA ALA A 141 -16.69 6.76 13.42
C ALA A 141 -16.79 8.25 13.05
N LYS A 142 -17.91 8.72 12.47
CA LYS A 142 -18.09 10.11 11.98
C LYS A 142 -16.86 10.63 11.22
N PRO A 143 -16.44 9.97 10.14
CA PRO A 143 -15.23 10.32 9.45
C PRO A 143 -15.33 11.69 8.79
N GLN A 144 -14.21 12.41 8.75
CA GLN A 144 -14.08 13.54 7.85
C GLN A 144 -14.09 13.00 6.41
N PRO A 145 -14.87 13.58 5.47
CA PRO A 145 -14.90 13.13 4.08
C PRO A 145 -13.50 13.23 3.48
N ARG A 146 -12.97 12.09 3.01
CA ARG A 146 -11.68 12.01 2.30
C ARG A 146 -11.90 11.29 0.98
N ARG A 147 -11.24 11.76 -0.07
CA ARG A 147 -11.22 11.02 -1.33
C ARG A 147 -10.36 9.77 -1.14
N ALA A 148 -10.94 8.60 -1.39
CA ALA A 148 -10.21 7.34 -1.49
C ALA A 148 -10.19 6.89 -2.96
N PHE A 149 -9.07 6.34 -3.41
CA PHE A 149 -8.95 5.68 -4.70
C PHE A 149 -8.81 4.20 -4.47
N VAL A 150 -9.64 3.40 -5.13
CA VAL A 150 -9.54 1.94 -5.09
C VAL A 150 -8.96 1.47 -6.40
N ALA A 151 -7.79 0.84 -6.36
CA ALA A 151 -7.21 0.17 -7.50
C ALA A 151 -7.64 -1.29 -7.49
N LEU A 152 -8.32 -1.72 -8.55
CA LEU A 152 -8.76 -3.09 -8.74
C LEU A 152 -7.84 -3.77 -9.73
N GLY A 153 -7.26 -4.90 -9.35
CA GLY A 153 -6.42 -5.70 -10.22
C GLY A 153 -6.76 -7.19 -10.09
N SER A 154 -6.77 -7.90 -11.21
CA SER A 154 -6.90 -9.35 -11.24
C SER A 154 -5.89 -9.94 -12.20
N ASN A 155 -5.12 -10.94 -11.73
CA ASN A 155 -4.17 -11.70 -12.53
C ASN A 155 -4.60 -13.16 -12.74
N LEU A 156 -5.79 -13.55 -12.24
CA LEU A 156 -6.35 -14.90 -12.33
C LEU A 156 -7.68 -14.90 -13.09
N GLY A 157 -7.91 -15.94 -13.89
CA GLY A 157 -9.18 -16.19 -14.54
C GLY A 157 -9.63 -15.08 -15.49
N ARG A 158 -10.93 -14.79 -15.48
CA ARG A 158 -11.58 -13.77 -16.33
C ARG A 158 -11.39 -12.39 -15.75
N ARG A 159 -10.25 -11.79 -16.00
CA ARG A 159 -9.76 -10.53 -15.37
C ARG A 159 -10.77 -9.38 -15.39
N LEU A 160 -11.40 -9.13 -16.55
CA LEU A 160 -12.38 -8.04 -16.70
C LEU A 160 -13.65 -8.27 -15.88
N ASP A 161 -14.13 -9.51 -15.81
CA ASP A 161 -15.32 -9.83 -15.04
C ASP A 161 -15.07 -9.72 -13.55
N ASN A 162 -13.89 -10.15 -13.09
CA ASN A 162 -13.48 -9.97 -11.70
C ASN A 162 -13.38 -8.49 -11.30
N ILE A 163 -12.86 -7.64 -12.20
CA ILE A 163 -12.77 -6.19 -11.96
C ILE A 163 -14.15 -5.55 -11.94
N ARG A 164 -15.06 -5.95 -12.87
CA ARG A 164 -16.44 -5.47 -12.89
C ARG A 164 -17.20 -5.86 -11.62
N ALA A 165 -17.13 -7.14 -11.24
CA ALA A 165 -17.75 -7.61 -10.01
C ALA A 165 -17.23 -6.88 -8.78
N ALA A 166 -15.92 -6.62 -8.69
CA ALA A 166 -15.35 -5.86 -7.58
C ALA A 166 -15.80 -4.39 -7.59
N LYS A 167 -15.99 -3.77 -8.77
CA LYS A 167 -16.52 -2.40 -8.87
C LYS A 167 -17.95 -2.29 -8.35
N ASP A 168 -18.77 -3.30 -8.60
CA ASP A 168 -20.18 -3.31 -8.19
C ASP A 168 -20.37 -3.55 -6.66
N LEU A 169 -19.27 -3.90 -5.96
CA LEU A 169 -19.22 -4.08 -4.50
C LEU A 169 -18.76 -2.83 -3.73
N ILE A 170 -18.33 -1.77 -4.43
CA ILE A 170 -17.81 -0.52 -3.86
C ILE A 170 -18.82 0.62 -4.06
#